data_80c6aadbb066c9174a5bbf649f5e81af
#
_entry.id   80c6aadbb066c9174a5bbf649f5e81af
#
_cell.length_a   1.000
_cell.length_b   1.000
_cell.length_c   1.000
_cell.angle_alpha   90.00
_cell.angle_beta   90.00
_cell.angle_gamma   90.00
#
_symmetry.space_group_name_H-M   'P 1'
#
loop_
_entity.id
_entity.type
_entity.pdbx_description
1 polymer ?
#
loop_
_entity_poly.entity_id
_entity_poly.type
_entity_poly.pdbx_seq_one_letter_code
_entity_poly.pdbx_strand_id
1 'polypeptide(L)'
;MEDEAKLMRDKLTERFDRMMKVLFRQEGANLEIGILASEEAQDFIEAHSSVLNGSFRKVEMSETMRKRLERSNYVFSGLKTFHELNEAFPSLLDENGNRKTFERFLNDVRKIDETYNSNYLRAEFTFVQASAEMAAKWERFMQDGDRYYLQYRTAGDAKVRPTHAEMAGITLPASDPFWQILSS
;
A
#
# COMPACT_ATOMS: atom_id res chain seq x y z
N MET A 1 17.13 -9.44 11.41
CA MET A 1 15.75 -9.42 10.88
C MET A 1 14.76 -8.70 11.81
N GLU A 2 14.66 -9.12 13.09
CA GLU A 2 13.74 -8.47 14.05
C GLU A 2 14.15 -7.03 14.39
N ASP A 3 15.44 -6.80 14.58
CA ASP A 3 16.01 -5.46 14.83
C ASP A 3 15.86 -4.52 13.62
N GLU A 4 15.97 -5.05 12.41
CA GLU A 4 15.81 -4.27 11.18
C GLU A 4 14.35 -3.85 10.97
N ALA A 5 13.40 -4.76 11.22
CA ALA A 5 11.97 -4.47 11.17
C ALA A 5 11.55 -3.45 12.24
N LYS A 6 12.15 -3.53 13.43
CA LYS A 6 11.93 -2.55 14.50
C LYS A 6 12.47 -1.17 14.10
N LEU A 7 13.69 -1.11 13.58
CA LEU A 7 14.29 0.15 13.12
C LEU A 7 13.45 0.81 12.00
N MET A 8 12.88 0.02 11.09
CA MET A 8 12.00 0.53 10.03
C MET A 8 10.71 1.12 10.61
N ARG A 9 10.09 0.44 11.58
CA ARG A 9 8.89 0.95 12.28
C ARG A 9 9.18 2.23 13.02
N ASP A 10 10.25 2.27 13.79
CA ASP A 10 10.64 3.46 14.57
C ASP A 10 10.83 4.68 13.65
N LYS A 11 11.42 4.48 12.48
CA LYS A 11 11.57 5.52 11.46
C LYS A 11 10.24 5.98 10.85
N LEU A 12 9.28 5.07 10.64
CA LEU A 12 7.96 5.44 10.14
C LEU A 12 7.17 6.20 11.21
N THR A 13 7.21 5.77 12.46
CA THR A 13 6.56 6.46 13.58
C THR A 13 7.11 7.88 13.76
N GLU A 14 8.43 8.08 13.65
CA GLU A 14 9.02 9.42 13.71
C GLU A 14 8.49 10.34 12.59
N ARG A 15 8.38 9.81 11.37
CA ARG A 15 7.84 10.56 10.22
C ARG A 15 6.35 10.83 10.36
N PHE A 16 5.60 9.87 10.87
CA PHE A 16 4.19 10.05 11.20
C PHE A 16 4.01 11.19 12.21
N ASP A 17 4.78 11.22 13.28
CA ASP A 17 4.73 12.28 14.29
C ASP A 17 5.03 13.66 13.68
N ARG A 18 5.98 13.75 12.75
CA ARG A 18 6.28 15.01 12.04
C ARG A 18 5.11 15.45 11.15
N MET A 19 4.50 14.52 10.42
CA MET A 19 3.32 14.78 9.61
C MET A 19 2.13 15.22 10.49
N MET A 20 1.91 14.58 11.64
CA MET A 20 0.87 14.99 12.60
C MET A 20 1.10 16.41 13.16
N LYS A 21 2.35 16.87 13.26
CA LYS A 21 2.64 18.28 13.58
C LYS A 21 2.13 19.26 12.54
N VAL A 22 2.23 18.90 11.26
CA VAL A 22 1.69 19.74 10.16
C VAL A 22 0.17 19.75 10.23
N LEU A 23 -0.46 18.58 10.38
CA LEU A 23 -1.90 18.48 10.56
C LEU A 23 -2.38 19.33 11.75
N PHE A 24 -1.69 19.26 12.88
CA PHE A 24 -2.04 20.00 14.09
C PHE A 24 -1.99 21.52 13.90
N ARG A 25 -1.21 22.04 12.98
CA ARG A 25 -1.14 23.49 12.68
C ARG A 25 -2.27 23.98 11.81
N GLN A 26 -3.03 23.09 11.20
CA GLN A 26 -4.13 23.44 10.34
C GLN A 26 -5.28 24.07 11.14
N GLU A 27 -5.84 25.19 10.65
CA GLU A 27 -6.86 25.96 11.37
C GLU A 27 -8.27 25.77 10.77
N GLY A 28 -8.38 25.17 9.61
CA GLY A 28 -9.65 24.97 8.88
C GLY A 28 -10.59 23.98 9.55
N ALA A 29 -11.88 24.08 9.22
CA ALA A 29 -12.92 23.13 9.65
C ALA A 29 -12.88 21.79 8.90
N ASN A 30 -12.11 21.70 7.81
CA ASN A 30 -11.96 20.51 6.98
C ASN A 30 -10.47 20.24 6.73
N LEU A 31 -10.16 18.98 6.52
CA LEU A 31 -8.81 18.59 6.10
C LEU A 31 -8.47 19.23 4.75
N GLU A 32 -7.37 19.96 4.70
CA GLU A 32 -6.86 20.55 3.47
C GLU A 32 -6.01 19.52 2.71
N ILE A 33 -6.43 19.16 1.49
CA ILE A 33 -5.69 18.19 0.64
C ILE A 33 -4.24 18.65 0.39
N GLY A 34 -3.99 19.96 0.39
CA GLY A 34 -2.65 20.53 0.25
C GLY A 34 -1.63 20.02 1.27
N ILE A 35 -2.07 19.47 2.41
CA ILE A 35 -1.18 18.85 3.40
C ILE A 35 -0.36 17.69 2.80
N LEU A 36 -0.91 16.96 1.80
CA LEU A 36 -0.17 15.88 1.13
C LEU A 36 1.05 16.40 0.35
N ALA A 37 1.08 17.67 -0.02
CA ALA A 37 2.22 18.29 -0.68
C ALA A 37 3.27 18.83 0.31
N SER A 38 3.03 18.75 1.62
CA SER A 38 4.03 19.14 2.61
C SER A 38 5.25 18.21 2.58
N GLU A 39 6.42 18.73 2.93
CA GLU A 39 7.67 17.95 2.99
C GLU A 39 7.52 16.74 3.92
N GLU A 40 6.87 16.92 5.06
CA GLU A 40 6.68 15.88 6.07
C GLU A 40 5.75 14.76 5.59
N ALA A 41 4.68 15.10 4.88
CA ALA A 41 3.79 14.08 4.30
C ALA A 41 4.47 13.32 3.15
N GLN A 42 5.22 14.02 2.29
CA GLN A 42 5.98 13.40 1.21
C GLN A 42 7.09 12.49 1.77
N ASP A 43 7.84 12.92 2.80
CA ASP A 43 8.86 12.08 3.45
C ASP A 43 8.24 10.82 4.07
N PHE A 44 7.05 10.91 4.65
CA PHE A 44 6.33 9.74 5.16
C PHE A 44 5.89 8.80 4.04
N ILE A 45 5.29 9.33 2.96
CA ILE A 45 4.86 8.56 1.78
C ILE A 45 6.04 7.83 1.14
N GLU A 46 7.16 8.53 0.93
CA GLU A 46 8.37 7.96 0.36
C GLU A 46 8.98 6.87 1.26
N ALA A 47 9.03 7.10 2.56
CA ALA A 47 9.53 6.11 3.50
C ALA A 47 8.67 4.84 3.51
N HIS A 48 7.35 4.98 3.54
CA HIS A 48 6.43 3.85 3.49
C HIS A 48 6.56 3.08 2.17
N SER A 49 6.53 3.76 1.03
CA SER A 49 6.70 3.13 -0.29
C SER A 49 8.05 2.44 -0.43
N SER A 50 9.12 3.01 0.15
CA SER A 50 10.46 2.41 0.16
C SER A 50 10.51 1.10 0.95
N VAL A 51 9.78 1.00 2.07
CA VAL A 51 9.63 -0.26 2.81
C VAL A 51 8.96 -1.32 1.95
N LEU A 52 7.88 -0.97 1.26
CA LEU A 52 7.17 -1.88 0.35
C LEU A 52 8.06 -2.32 -0.83
N ASN A 53 8.79 -1.38 -1.44
CA ASN A 53 9.72 -1.67 -2.54
C ASN A 53 10.85 -2.62 -2.10
N GLY A 54 11.23 -2.58 -0.83
CA GLY A 54 12.18 -3.50 -0.23
C GLY A 54 11.76 -4.97 -0.35
N SER A 55 10.45 -5.27 -0.37
CA SER A 55 9.91 -6.63 -0.39
C SER A 55 10.27 -7.41 -1.67
N PHE A 56 10.42 -6.72 -2.80
CA PHE A 56 10.74 -7.36 -4.09
C PHE A 56 12.13 -6.98 -4.64
N ARG A 57 13.02 -6.47 -3.80
CA ARG A 57 14.38 -6.09 -4.23
C ARG A 57 15.13 -7.23 -4.94
N LYS A 58 14.92 -8.46 -4.50
CA LYS A 58 15.58 -9.67 -5.05
C LYS A 58 14.80 -10.36 -6.17
N VAL A 59 13.59 -9.88 -6.50
CA VAL A 59 12.79 -10.47 -7.58
C VAL A 59 13.36 -10.03 -8.92
N GLU A 60 13.71 -10.99 -9.76
CA GLU A 60 14.18 -10.73 -11.12
C GLU A 60 13.03 -10.35 -12.04
N MET A 61 13.08 -9.16 -12.60
CA MET A 61 12.08 -8.60 -13.52
C MET A 61 12.73 -7.50 -14.38
N SER A 62 12.05 -7.08 -15.45
CA SER A 62 12.50 -5.93 -16.22
C SER A 62 12.49 -4.64 -15.41
N GLU A 63 13.33 -3.68 -15.79
CA GLU A 63 13.34 -2.37 -15.14
C GLU A 63 12.00 -1.63 -15.32
N THR A 64 11.36 -1.82 -16.45
CA THR A 64 10.04 -1.25 -16.74
C THR A 64 9.00 -1.77 -15.76
N MET A 65 8.96 -3.08 -15.49
CA MET A 65 8.04 -3.68 -14.52
C MET A 65 8.34 -3.18 -13.12
N ARG A 66 9.62 -3.13 -12.74
CA ARG A 66 10.05 -2.62 -11.44
C ARG A 66 9.55 -1.19 -11.20
N LYS A 67 9.78 -0.28 -12.14
CA LYS A 67 9.31 1.11 -12.05
C LYS A 67 7.79 1.24 -11.95
N ARG A 68 7.05 0.36 -12.64
CA ARG A 68 5.57 0.33 -12.53
C ARG A 68 5.13 -0.07 -11.13
N LEU A 69 5.74 -1.11 -10.54
CA LEU A 69 5.43 -1.55 -9.18
C LEU A 69 5.81 -0.50 -8.13
N GLU A 70 6.99 0.11 -8.26
CA GLU A 70 7.44 1.20 -7.38
C GLU A 70 6.48 2.39 -7.41
N ARG A 71 6.03 2.78 -8.63
CA ARG A 71 5.03 3.84 -8.78
C ARG A 71 3.68 3.45 -8.17
N SER A 72 3.25 2.21 -8.34
CA SER A 72 2.01 1.70 -7.72
C SER A 72 2.09 1.77 -6.21
N ASN A 73 3.22 1.36 -5.61
CA ASN A 73 3.43 1.43 -4.18
C ASN A 73 3.47 2.88 -3.66
N TYR A 74 4.05 3.80 -4.42
CA TYR A 74 4.04 5.21 -4.07
C TYR A 74 2.61 5.78 -4.04
N VAL A 75 1.79 5.48 -5.06
CA VAL A 75 0.38 5.88 -5.12
C VAL A 75 -0.41 5.26 -3.97
N PHE A 76 -0.21 3.97 -3.70
CA PHE A 76 -0.84 3.28 -2.57
C PHE A 76 -0.46 3.94 -1.24
N SER A 77 0.82 4.25 -1.03
CA SER A 77 1.31 4.94 0.17
C SER A 77 0.68 6.32 0.33
N GLY A 78 0.51 7.06 -0.76
CA GLY A 78 -0.16 8.37 -0.76
C GLY A 78 -1.65 8.27 -0.37
N LEU A 79 -2.37 7.31 -0.93
CA LEU A 79 -3.78 7.08 -0.59
C LEU A 79 -3.95 6.65 0.87
N LYS A 80 -3.08 5.77 1.36
CA LYS A 80 -3.04 5.36 2.76
C LYS A 80 -2.77 6.55 3.67
N THR A 81 -1.77 7.36 3.37
CA THR A 81 -1.45 8.58 4.12
C THR A 81 -2.63 9.53 4.19
N PHE A 82 -3.33 9.72 3.07
CA PHE A 82 -4.55 10.54 3.05
C PHE A 82 -5.64 9.97 3.96
N HIS A 83 -5.80 8.65 3.96
CA HIS A 83 -6.75 7.98 4.86
C HIS A 83 -6.38 8.19 6.33
N GLU A 84 -5.12 8.00 6.69
CA GLU A 84 -4.62 8.23 8.06
C GLU A 84 -4.82 9.69 8.52
N LEU A 85 -4.59 10.66 7.64
CA LEU A 85 -4.85 12.08 7.91
C LEU A 85 -6.34 12.36 8.13
N ASN A 86 -7.23 11.74 7.36
CA ASN A 86 -8.68 11.86 7.55
C ASN A 86 -9.14 11.26 8.87
N GLU A 87 -8.58 10.14 9.31
CA GLU A 87 -8.88 9.55 10.61
C GLU A 87 -8.32 10.39 11.76
N ALA A 88 -7.16 11.01 11.57
CA ALA A 88 -6.53 11.84 12.59
C ALA A 88 -7.22 13.21 12.76
N PHE A 89 -7.76 13.77 11.69
CA PHE A 89 -8.31 15.13 11.68
C PHE A 89 -9.37 15.39 12.76
N PRO A 90 -10.37 14.52 12.97
CA PRO A 90 -11.36 14.73 14.04
C PRO A 90 -10.75 14.79 15.45
N SER A 91 -9.58 14.17 15.65
CA SER A 91 -8.89 14.16 16.94
C SER A 91 -8.28 15.50 17.35
N LEU A 92 -8.29 16.51 16.45
CA LEU A 92 -7.83 17.87 16.76
C LEU A 92 -8.67 18.54 17.86
N LEU A 93 -9.95 18.18 17.96
CA LEU A 93 -10.87 18.77 18.92
C LEU A 93 -11.21 17.78 20.05
N ASP A 94 -11.51 18.32 21.20
CA ASP A 94 -12.07 17.55 22.34
C ASP A 94 -13.59 17.39 22.21
N GLU A 95 -14.20 16.71 23.16
CA GLU A 95 -15.65 16.45 23.22
C GLU A 95 -16.50 17.74 23.30
N ASN A 96 -15.89 18.85 23.74
CA ASN A 96 -16.54 20.16 23.84
C ASN A 96 -16.28 21.06 22.63
N GLY A 97 -15.59 20.54 21.62
CA GLY A 97 -15.22 21.29 20.41
C GLY A 97 -14.01 22.22 20.60
N ASN A 98 -13.29 22.14 21.71
CA ASN A 98 -12.10 22.93 21.94
C ASN A 98 -10.87 22.23 21.35
N ARG A 99 -9.92 23.04 20.88
CA ARG A 99 -8.66 22.50 20.33
C ARG A 99 -7.82 21.86 21.44
N LYS A 100 -7.40 20.62 21.22
CA LYS A 100 -6.49 19.90 22.13
C LYS A 100 -5.10 20.50 22.15
N THR A 101 -4.31 20.20 23.18
CA THR A 101 -2.85 20.39 23.14
C THR A 101 -2.25 19.39 22.15
N PHE A 102 -1.07 19.73 21.58
CA PHE A 102 -0.40 18.82 20.64
C PHE A 102 -0.09 17.46 21.27
N GLU A 103 0.34 17.42 22.50
CA GLU A 103 0.64 16.17 23.22
C GLU A 103 -0.59 15.27 23.35
N ARG A 104 -1.74 15.83 23.72
CA ARG A 104 -3.00 15.08 23.82
C ARG A 104 -3.45 14.59 22.45
N PHE A 105 -3.41 15.44 21.44
CA PHE A 105 -3.70 15.05 20.06
C PHE A 105 -2.80 13.90 19.60
N LEU A 106 -1.48 14.01 19.80
CA LEU A 106 -0.53 12.99 19.38
C LEU A 106 -0.78 11.65 20.06
N ASN A 107 -1.12 11.65 21.35
CA ASN A 107 -1.50 10.42 22.05
C ASN A 107 -2.76 9.78 21.48
N ASP A 108 -3.76 10.57 21.09
CA ASP A 108 -5.01 10.05 20.51
C ASP A 108 -4.77 9.42 19.13
N VAL A 109 -3.89 9.97 18.30
CA VAL A 109 -3.59 9.44 16.96
C VAL A 109 -2.57 8.30 16.95
N ARG A 110 -1.95 7.97 18.07
CA ARG A 110 -1.03 6.82 18.19
C ARG A 110 -1.65 5.50 17.77
N LYS A 111 -2.93 5.31 17.99
CA LYS A 111 -3.66 4.11 17.56
C LYS A 111 -3.72 4.00 16.03
N ILE A 112 -3.76 5.12 15.31
CA ILE A 112 -3.74 5.17 13.86
C ILE A 112 -2.38 4.66 13.38
N ASP A 113 -1.28 5.23 13.89
CA ASP A 113 0.07 4.78 13.58
C ASP A 113 0.29 3.28 13.87
N GLU A 114 -0.13 2.81 15.06
CA GLU A 114 -0.04 1.39 15.44
C GLU A 114 -0.83 0.50 14.48
N THR A 115 -2.03 0.90 14.10
CA THR A 115 -2.90 0.12 13.21
C THR A 115 -2.29 0.01 11.81
N TYR A 116 -1.96 1.14 11.20
CA TYR A 116 -1.57 1.19 9.79
C TYR A 116 -0.08 0.95 9.56
N ASN A 117 0.78 1.42 10.44
CA ASN A 117 2.23 1.40 10.24
C ASN A 117 2.95 0.33 11.06
N SER A 118 2.23 -0.40 11.89
CA SER A 118 2.73 -1.54 12.65
C SER A 118 1.99 -2.84 12.30
N ASN A 119 0.69 -2.89 12.52
CA ASN A 119 -0.09 -4.12 12.38
C ASN A 119 -0.29 -4.52 10.90
N TYR A 120 -0.61 -3.55 10.03
CA TYR A 120 -0.87 -3.83 8.61
C TYR A 120 0.38 -3.86 7.75
N LEU A 121 1.46 -3.21 8.14
CA LEU A 121 2.69 -3.10 7.35
C LEU A 121 3.23 -4.47 6.92
N ARG A 122 3.17 -5.47 7.79
CA ARG A 122 3.61 -6.83 7.45
C ARG A 122 2.75 -7.49 6.38
N ALA A 123 1.43 -7.30 6.45
CA ALA A 123 0.51 -7.83 5.46
C ALA A 123 0.70 -7.15 4.11
N GLU A 124 0.87 -5.83 4.10
CA GLU A 124 1.16 -5.03 2.91
C GLU A 124 2.47 -5.46 2.26
N PHE A 125 3.53 -5.62 3.06
CA PHE A 125 4.83 -6.11 2.58
C PHE A 125 4.72 -7.48 1.91
N THR A 126 4.03 -8.43 2.55
CA THR A 126 3.82 -9.77 2.00
C THR A 126 2.98 -9.73 0.72
N PHE A 127 1.94 -8.92 0.68
CA PHE A 127 1.10 -8.75 -0.49
C PHE A 127 1.87 -8.17 -1.68
N VAL A 128 2.66 -7.12 -1.44
CA VAL A 128 3.49 -6.48 -2.49
C VAL A 128 4.54 -7.46 -3.02
N GLN A 129 5.16 -8.25 -2.13
CA GLN A 129 6.12 -9.29 -2.55
C GLN A 129 5.46 -10.32 -3.46
N ALA A 130 4.33 -10.89 -3.05
CA ALA A 130 3.61 -11.88 -3.84
C ALA A 130 3.14 -11.31 -5.20
N SER A 131 2.67 -10.07 -5.21
CA SER A 131 2.29 -9.35 -6.44
C SER A 131 3.46 -9.16 -7.38
N ALA A 132 4.63 -8.80 -6.86
CA ALA A 132 5.84 -8.62 -7.66
C ALA A 132 6.34 -9.96 -8.25
N GLU A 133 6.30 -11.04 -7.48
CA GLU A 133 6.64 -12.39 -7.96
C GLU A 133 5.70 -12.85 -9.08
N MET A 134 4.40 -12.55 -8.94
CA MET A 134 3.41 -12.84 -9.98
C MET A 134 3.63 -11.98 -11.23
N ALA A 135 3.91 -10.69 -11.08
CA ALA A 135 4.21 -9.81 -12.20
C ALA A 135 5.47 -10.27 -12.97
N ALA A 136 6.52 -10.70 -12.27
CA ALA A 136 7.72 -11.25 -12.88
C ALA A 136 7.46 -12.56 -13.64
N LYS A 137 6.61 -13.46 -13.10
CA LYS A 137 6.18 -14.69 -13.79
C LYS A 137 5.39 -14.35 -15.05
N TRP A 138 4.48 -13.39 -14.94
CA TRP A 138 3.66 -12.94 -16.05
C TRP A 138 4.51 -12.36 -17.19
N GLU A 139 5.50 -11.54 -16.85
CA GLU A 139 6.43 -10.97 -17.82
C GLU A 139 7.18 -12.07 -18.59
N ARG A 140 7.63 -13.13 -17.92
CA ARG A 140 8.28 -14.29 -18.57
C ARG A 140 7.32 -15.04 -19.50
N PHE A 141 6.07 -15.27 -19.07
CA PHE A 141 5.08 -15.91 -19.93
C PHE A 141 4.79 -15.11 -21.19
N MET A 142 4.73 -13.78 -21.08
CA MET A 142 4.52 -12.92 -22.24
C MET A 142 5.73 -12.85 -23.18
N GLN A 143 6.96 -13.01 -22.67
CA GLN A 143 8.16 -13.09 -23.49
C GLN A 143 8.22 -14.37 -24.34
N ASP A 144 7.77 -15.48 -23.79
CA ASP A 144 7.73 -16.78 -24.46
C ASP A 144 6.49 -16.98 -25.37
N GLY A 145 5.52 -16.07 -25.26
CA GLY A 145 4.36 -15.98 -26.15
C GLY A 145 3.54 -17.26 -26.27
N ASP A 146 3.31 -17.70 -27.51
CA ASP A 146 2.44 -18.82 -27.83
C ASP A 146 3.00 -20.21 -27.47
N ARG A 147 4.15 -20.29 -26.84
CA ARG A 147 4.70 -21.55 -26.33
C ARG A 147 3.97 -22.09 -25.11
N TYR A 148 3.27 -21.23 -24.39
CA TYR A 148 2.59 -21.59 -23.15
C TYR A 148 1.10 -21.38 -23.25
N TYR A 149 0.37 -22.35 -22.68
CA TYR A 149 -1.05 -22.24 -22.38
C TYR A 149 -1.21 -21.99 -20.90
N LEU A 150 -2.02 -21.02 -20.54
CA LEU A 150 -2.40 -20.75 -19.17
C LEU A 150 -3.79 -21.33 -18.90
N GLN A 151 -4.00 -21.87 -17.72
CA GLN A 151 -5.30 -22.35 -17.28
C GLN A 151 -5.79 -21.52 -16.09
N TYR A 152 -7.00 -20.99 -16.22
CA TYR A 152 -7.65 -20.32 -15.11
C TYR A 152 -8.07 -21.34 -14.05
N ARG A 153 -7.61 -21.16 -12.82
CA ARG A 153 -7.94 -22.00 -11.67
C ARG A 153 -8.43 -21.18 -10.50
N THR A 154 -9.44 -21.68 -9.82
CA THR A 154 -9.94 -21.14 -8.56
C THR A 154 -9.55 -22.06 -7.41
N ALA A 155 -9.73 -21.59 -6.16
CA ALA A 155 -9.54 -22.42 -4.97
C ALA A 155 -10.54 -23.60 -4.91
N GLY A 156 -11.65 -23.52 -5.66
CA GLY A 156 -12.68 -24.56 -5.70
C GLY A 156 -13.50 -24.68 -4.42
N ASP A 157 -13.42 -23.70 -3.52
CA ASP A 157 -14.17 -23.67 -2.27
C ASP A 157 -15.44 -22.81 -2.37
N ALA A 158 -16.27 -22.82 -1.33
CA ALA A 158 -17.52 -22.07 -1.26
C ALA A 158 -17.37 -20.54 -1.27
N LYS A 159 -16.13 -20.02 -1.19
CA LYS A 159 -15.84 -18.59 -1.22
C LYS A 159 -15.57 -18.07 -2.64
N VAL A 160 -15.47 -18.97 -3.62
CA VAL A 160 -15.26 -18.59 -5.02
C VAL A 160 -16.51 -17.90 -5.55
N ARG A 161 -16.34 -16.71 -6.11
CA ARG A 161 -17.46 -15.99 -6.74
C ARG A 161 -17.98 -16.77 -7.94
N PRO A 162 -19.32 -16.79 -8.20
CA PRO A 162 -19.91 -17.55 -9.30
C PRO A 162 -19.25 -17.31 -10.66
N THR A 163 -18.98 -16.05 -11.00
CA THR A 163 -18.29 -15.66 -12.25
C THR A 163 -16.88 -16.25 -12.37
N HIS A 164 -16.15 -16.37 -11.27
CA HIS A 164 -14.82 -16.99 -11.24
C HIS A 164 -14.93 -18.53 -11.34
N ALA A 165 -15.98 -19.12 -10.77
CA ALA A 165 -16.22 -20.55 -10.88
C ALA A 165 -16.53 -20.97 -12.33
N GLU A 166 -17.28 -20.16 -13.07
CA GLU A 166 -17.59 -20.37 -14.49
C GLU A 166 -16.34 -20.32 -15.40
N MET A 167 -15.35 -19.53 -15.03
CA MET A 167 -14.09 -19.44 -15.76
C MET A 167 -13.10 -20.55 -15.43
N ALA A 168 -13.36 -21.36 -14.38
CA ALA A 168 -12.45 -22.39 -13.95
C ALA A 168 -12.26 -23.45 -15.05
N GLY A 169 -11.00 -23.76 -15.35
CA GLY A 169 -10.63 -24.73 -16.38
C GLY A 169 -10.42 -24.13 -17.78
N ILE A 170 -10.79 -22.87 -18.03
CA ILE A 170 -10.47 -22.21 -19.30
C ILE A 170 -8.96 -22.27 -19.52
N THR A 171 -8.55 -22.78 -20.67
CA THR A 171 -7.15 -22.96 -21.05
C THR A 171 -6.92 -22.28 -22.41
N LEU A 172 -6.10 -21.24 -22.42
CA LEU A 172 -5.85 -20.40 -23.60
C LEU A 172 -4.34 -20.11 -23.74
N PRO A 173 -3.85 -19.78 -24.94
CA PRO A 173 -2.48 -19.30 -25.11
C PRO A 173 -2.15 -18.13 -24.18
N ALA A 174 -0.92 -18.02 -23.73
CA ALA A 174 -0.50 -16.92 -22.84
C ALA A 174 -0.70 -15.53 -23.48
N SER A 175 -0.67 -15.45 -24.82
CA SER A 175 -0.91 -14.23 -25.59
C SER A 175 -2.38 -13.83 -25.75
N ASP A 176 -3.34 -14.70 -25.30
CA ASP A 176 -4.76 -14.43 -25.48
C ASP A 176 -5.21 -13.19 -24.70
N PRO A 177 -6.00 -12.28 -25.33
CA PRO A 177 -6.51 -11.07 -24.68
C PRO A 177 -7.33 -11.33 -23.40
N PHE A 178 -7.89 -12.50 -23.23
CA PHE A 178 -8.59 -12.91 -22.01
C PHE A 178 -7.78 -12.65 -20.76
N TRP A 179 -6.47 -12.92 -20.80
CA TRP A 179 -5.59 -12.74 -19.65
C TRP A 179 -5.34 -11.26 -19.29
N GLN A 180 -5.44 -10.37 -20.26
CA GLN A 180 -5.29 -8.92 -20.03
C GLN A 180 -6.51 -8.34 -19.28
N ILE A 181 -7.70 -8.86 -19.55
CA ILE A 181 -8.95 -8.42 -18.89
C ILE A 181 -8.96 -8.83 -17.42
N LEU A 182 -8.35 -9.98 -17.08
CA LEU A 182 -8.29 -10.47 -15.70
C LEU A 182 -7.23 -9.77 -14.84
N SER A 183 -6.27 -9.11 -15.45
CA SER A 183 -5.16 -8.42 -14.78
C SER A 183 -5.39 -6.91 -14.60
N SER A 184 -6.49 -6.38 -15.12
CA SER A 184 -6.95 -5.00 -14.98
C SER A 184 -7.91 -4.84 -13.81
#